data_a1ab09dcd1c28025037d6da39c7fdb86
#
_entry.id   a1ab09dcd1c28025037d6da39c7fdb86
#
_cell.length_a   1.000
_cell.length_b   1.000
_cell.length_c   1.000
_cell.angle_alpha   90.00
_cell.angle_beta   90.00
_cell.angle_gamma   90.00
#
_symmetry.space_group_name_H-M   'P 1'
#
loop_
_entity.id
_entity.type
_entity.pdbx_description
1 polymer ?
#
loop_
_entity_poly.entity_id
_entity_poly.type
_entity_poly.pdbx_seq_one_letter_code
_entity_poly.pdbx_strand_id
1 'polypeptide(L)'
;MASQYLIVVKFLALISLFNISSASRLLSTPLQDPQDQLLRYHNGALLHGTIAVNLIWYGNFKPSQRAIVADFITSLSASSPTQPSVAAWWKAIEKYYHLAGSKASSSALSLYLGKQLLDDTYSLGKSLSQKQIVQLASRGDQKNAINVVLTAADVAVDGFCVNRCGTHGSKSALVKGKKYKFAYIWVGNSESQCPGYCAWPFHQPIYGPQSPPLVAPNNDVGLDGIVMNLGGLLAGTATNPFGNGFYQGPSGAPLEAASACPGVYAKGAYPGYAGDLLVDPQSGASYNAHGANGRKYLLPAIYDPSTSKCSTLV
;
A
#
# COMPACT_ATOMS: atom_id res chain seq x y z
N MET A 1 -68.19 3.10 -11.14
CA MET A 1 -66.95 2.68 -11.87
C MET A 1 -65.98 3.85 -12.12
N ALA A 2 -66.42 4.99 -12.62
CA ALA A 2 -65.54 6.15 -12.92
C ALA A 2 -64.78 6.72 -11.66
N SER A 3 -65.37 6.69 -10.49
CA SER A 3 -64.78 7.25 -9.28
C SER A 3 -63.57 6.43 -8.74
N GLN A 4 -63.58 5.09 -8.92
CA GLN A 4 -62.46 4.22 -8.49
C GLN A 4 -61.26 4.34 -9.40
N TYR A 5 -61.45 4.56 -10.72
CA TYR A 5 -60.35 4.78 -11.67
C TYR A 5 -59.62 6.10 -11.39
N LEU A 6 -60.33 7.13 -10.97
CA LEU A 6 -59.74 8.43 -10.63
C LEU A 6 -58.85 8.40 -9.40
N ILE A 7 -59.19 7.55 -8.41
CA ILE A 7 -58.38 7.35 -7.21
C ILE A 7 -57.09 6.59 -7.53
N VAL A 8 -57.16 5.52 -8.32
CA VAL A 8 -56.02 4.71 -8.74
C VAL A 8 -55.02 5.52 -9.56
N VAL A 9 -55.50 6.34 -10.52
CA VAL A 9 -54.64 7.20 -11.33
C VAL A 9 -53.94 8.26 -10.47
N LYS A 10 -54.63 8.85 -9.47
CA LYS A 10 -54.00 9.79 -8.53
C LYS A 10 -52.97 9.13 -7.62
N PHE A 11 -53.17 7.87 -7.21
CA PHE A 11 -52.21 7.12 -6.42
C PHE A 11 -50.96 6.74 -7.23
N LEU A 12 -51.11 6.33 -8.49
CA LEU A 12 -50.00 6.04 -9.38
C LEU A 12 -49.20 7.29 -9.75
N ALA A 13 -49.84 8.46 -9.93
CA ALA A 13 -49.16 9.72 -10.13
C ALA A 13 -48.37 10.20 -8.89
N LEU A 14 -48.86 9.95 -7.67
CA LEU A 14 -48.12 10.24 -6.45
C LEU A 14 -46.91 9.34 -6.26
N ILE A 15 -47.01 8.04 -6.60
CA ILE A 15 -45.88 7.11 -6.52
C ILE A 15 -44.79 7.47 -7.54
N SER A 16 -45.15 7.93 -8.76
CA SER A 16 -44.17 8.38 -9.75
C SER A 16 -43.45 9.67 -9.35
N LEU A 17 -44.14 10.59 -8.66
CA LEU A 17 -43.52 11.83 -8.15
C LEU A 17 -42.56 11.57 -6.96
N PHE A 18 -42.83 10.55 -6.12
CA PHE A 18 -41.91 10.15 -5.06
C PHE A 18 -40.65 9.48 -5.59
N ASN A 19 -40.73 8.73 -6.69
CA ASN A 19 -39.55 8.11 -7.30
C ASN A 19 -38.66 9.12 -8.04
N ILE A 20 -39.21 10.19 -8.59
CA ILE A 20 -38.44 11.27 -9.26
C ILE A 20 -37.68 12.13 -8.23
N SER A 21 -38.24 12.35 -7.04
CA SER A 21 -37.55 13.11 -5.99
C SER A 21 -36.45 12.30 -5.29
N SER A 22 -36.46 10.97 -5.37
CA SER A 22 -35.34 10.13 -4.86
C SER A 22 -34.20 10.00 -5.86
N ALA A 23 -34.46 10.07 -7.18
CA ALA A 23 -33.44 10.02 -8.20
C ALA A 23 -32.61 11.33 -8.29
N SER A 24 -33.19 12.47 -7.97
CA SER A 24 -32.49 13.76 -7.98
C SER A 24 -31.55 13.98 -6.78
N ARG A 25 -31.60 13.15 -5.75
CA ARG A 25 -30.64 13.18 -4.62
C ARG A 25 -29.36 12.37 -4.86
N LEU A 26 -29.31 11.56 -5.92
CA LEU A 26 -28.13 10.76 -6.29
C LEU A 26 -27.18 11.45 -7.26
N LEU A 27 -27.48 12.67 -7.73
CA LEU A 27 -26.67 13.41 -8.70
C LEU A 27 -25.97 14.64 -8.15
N SER A 28 -26.03 14.90 -6.85
CA SER A 28 -25.18 15.89 -6.18
C SER A 28 -24.16 15.20 -5.31
N THR A 29 -23.23 14.42 -5.88
CA THR A 29 -21.90 14.35 -5.31
C THR A 29 -21.37 15.77 -5.32
N PRO A 30 -21.01 16.37 -4.17
CA PRO A 30 -20.33 17.65 -4.18
C PRO A 30 -19.13 17.49 -5.12
N LEU A 31 -18.98 18.37 -6.10
CA LEU A 31 -17.74 18.50 -6.86
C LEU A 31 -16.65 18.66 -5.79
N GLN A 32 -15.87 17.61 -5.59
CA GLN A 32 -14.76 17.61 -4.64
C GLN A 32 -13.83 18.72 -5.11
N ASP A 33 -13.62 19.70 -4.25
CA ASP A 33 -12.74 20.83 -4.56
C ASP A 33 -11.42 20.27 -5.10
N PRO A 34 -10.91 20.70 -6.25
CA PRO A 34 -9.61 20.26 -6.77
C PRO A 34 -8.48 20.39 -5.75
N GLN A 35 -8.61 21.29 -4.77
CA GLN A 35 -7.68 21.43 -3.66
C GLN A 35 -7.71 20.27 -2.65
N ASP A 36 -8.80 19.51 -2.56
CA ASP A 36 -8.89 18.33 -1.69
C ASP A 36 -8.17 17.10 -2.25
N GLN A 37 -7.73 17.15 -3.50
CA GLN A 37 -6.99 16.06 -4.16
C GLN A 37 -5.46 16.15 -3.99
N LEU A 38 -4.95 17.16 -3.29
CA LEU A 38 -3.53 17.38 -3.10
C LEU A 38 -3.03 16.72 -1.82
N LEU A 39 -1.95 15.94 -1.92
CA LEU A 39 -1.21 15.51 -0.73
C LEU A 39 -0.62 16.73 -0.02
N ARG A 40 -1.08 17.02 1.18
CA ARG A 40 -0.62 18.16 1.98
C ARG A 40 0.28 17.71 3.11
N TYR A 41 1.26 18.54 3.43
CA TYR A 41 2.09 18.36 4.60
C TYR A 41 1.41 18.95 5.84
N HIS A 42 1.20 18.09 6.84
CA HIS A 42 0.53 18.45 8.11
C HIS A 42 1.52 18.78 9.22
N ASN A 43 2.73 19.16 8.88
CA ASN A 43 3.79 19.62 9.79
C ASN A 43 4.29 18.60 10.83
N GLY A 44 4.02 17.32 10.63
CA GLY A 44 4.49 16.24 11.48
C GLY A 44 5.87 15.72 11.10
N ALA A 45 6.48 14.93 11.99
CA ALA A 45 7.77 14.33 11.73
C ALA A 45 7.71 13.35 10.56
N LEU A 46 8.71 13.37 9.70
CA LEU A 46 9.02 12.36 8.71
C LEU A 46 10.10 11.41 9.26
N LEU A 47 10.19 10.19 8.73
CA LEU A 47 11.32 9.32 9.09
C LEU A 47 12.60 9.85 8.47
N HIS A 48 13.70 9.81 9.19
CA HIS A 48 15.00 10.32 8.73
C HIS A 48 16.16 9.50 9.28
N GLY A 49 17.34 9.66 8.66
CA GLY A 49 18.57 8.97 9.04
C GLY A 49 18.59 7.50 8.60
N THR A 50 19.44 6.71 9.21
CA THR A 50 19.61 5.29 8.88
C THR A 50 18.68 4.44 9.74
N ILE A 51 17.74 3.73 9.09
CA ILE A 51 16.66 2.99 9.71
C ILE A 51 16.69 1.52 9.27
N ALA A 52 16.69 0.61 10.24
CA ALA A 52 16.55 -0.82 10.00
C ALA A 52 15.10 -1.17 9.63
N VAL A 53 14.91 -1.97 8.60
CA VAL A 53 13.63 -2.62 8.29
C VAL A 53 13.70 -4.06 8.81
N ASN A 54 13.12 -4.29 9.98
CA ASN A 54 13.05 -5.63 10.57
C ASN A 54 11.86 -6.39 9.99
N LEU A 55 12.05 -7.65 9.62
CA LEU A 55 11.01 -8.52 9.08
C LEU A 55 10.57 -9.54 10.13
N ILE A 56 9.30 -9.55 10.47
CA ILE A 56 8.66 -10.52 11.36
C ILE A 56 7.79 -11.43 10.50
N TRP A 57 8.26 -12.62 10.26
CA TRP A 57 7.59 -13.65 9.46
C TRP A 57 6.63 -14.44 10.35
N TYR A 58 5.34 -14.26 10.19
CA TYR A 58 4.32 -14.95 10.95
C TYR A 58 3.62 -16.00 10.10
N GLY A 59 3.85 -17.26 10.45
CA GLY A 59 3.41 -18.43 9.71
C GLY A 59 4.49 -18.99 8.78
N ASN A 60 4.08 -19.90 7.91
CA ASN A 60 5.03 -20.70 7.13
C ASN A 60 5.41 -20.01 5.81
N PHE A 61 6.64 -19.54 5.75
CA PHE A 61 7.26 -18.96 4.54
C PHE A 61 8.47 -19.79 4.13
N LYS A 62 8.52 -20.23 2.88
CA LYS A 62 9.71 -20.90 2.31
C LYS A 62 10.93 -19.95 2.31
N PRO A 63 12.16 -20.46 2.42
CA PRO A 63 13.37 -19.61 2.31
C PRO A 63 13.41 -18.78 1.02
N SER A 64 12.96 -19.34 -0.12
CA SER A 64 12.85 -18.62 -1.39
C SER A 64 11.88 -17.45 -1.34
N GLN A 65 10.76 -17.61 -0.65
CA GLN A 65 9.77 -16.56 -0.45
C GLN A 65 10.32 -15.43 0.42
N ARG A 66 11.01 -15.77 1.52
CA ARG A 66 11.66 -14.77 2.36
C ARG A 66 12.74 -13.98 1.63
N ALA A 67 13.49 -14.64 0.74
CA ALA A 67 14.51 -13.99 -0.08
C ALA A 67 13.92 -12.91 -1.01
N ILE A 68 12.72 -13.11 -1.58
CA ILE A 68 12.06 -12.12 -2.45
C ILE A 68 11.91 -10.77 -1.72
N VAL A 69 11.38 -10.78 -0.50
CA VAL A 69 11.15 -9.57 0.28
C VAL A 69 12.46 -9.01 0.86
N ALA A 70 13.38 -9.87 1.32
CA ALA A 70 14.67 -9.44 1.83
C ALA A 70 15.50 -8.73 0.75
N ASP A 71 15.53 -9.28 -0.47
CA ASP A 71 16.19 -8.69 -1.63
C ASP A 71 15.53 -7.36 -2.04
N PHE A 72 14.20 -7.24 -1.94
CA PHE A 72 13.49 -5.98 -2.16
C PHE A 72 13.97 -4.89 -1.18
N ILE A 73 14.01 -5.18 0.12
CA ILE A 73 14.48 -4.21 1.12
C ILE A 73 15.95 -3.83 0.87
N THR A 74 16.80 -4.81 0.56
CA THR A 74 18.20 -4.55 0.21
C THR A 74 18.33 -3.65 -1.01
N SER A 75 17.40 -3.78 -1.97
CA SER A 75 17.41 -2.99 -3.21
C SER A 75 17.12 -1.50 -3.01
N LEU A 76 16.46 -1.10 -1.90
CA LEU A 76 16.09 0.30 -1.66
C LEU A 76 17.27 1.24 -1.56
N SER A 77 18.42 0.76 -1.06
CA SER A 77 19.66 1.52 -0.90
C SER A 77 20.82 1.00 -1.76
N ALA A 78 20.59 -0.03 -2.59
CA ALA A 78 21.62 -0.60 -3.42
C ALA A 78 21.98 0.31 -4.60
N SER A 79 23.27 0.43 -4.89
CA SER A 79 23.74 0.97 -6.17
C SER A 79 23.45 -0.03 -7.26
N SER A 80 22.46 0.23 -8.11
CA SER A 80 22.14 -0.62 -9.25
C SER A 80 22.59 0.03 -10.54
N PRO A 81 23.44 -0.62 -11.35
CA PRO A 81 23.81 -0.12 -12.66
C PRO A 81 22.64 -0.25 -13.67
N THR A 82 21.69 -1.15 -13.42
CA THR A 82 20.57 -1.41 -14.30
C THR A 82 19.38 -0.54 -13.93
N GLN A 83 18.87 0.19 -14.91
CA GLN A 83 17.67 1.03 -14.76
C GLN A 83 16.52 0.47 -15.62
N PRO A 84 15.30 0.70 -15.23
CA PRO A 84 14.83 1.31 -13.95
C PRO A 84 15.11 0.41 -12.74
N SER A 85 15.35 1.00 -11.56
CA SER A 85 15.72 0.23 -10.37
C SER A 85 14.84 0.56 -9.16
N VAL A 86 14.79 -0.36 -8.19
CA VAL A 86 14.11 -0.16 -6.89
C VAL A 86 14.68 1.07 -6.17
N ALA A 87 16.01 1.28 -6.21
CA ALA A 87 16.63 2.46 -5.61
C ALA A 87 16.20 3.76 -6.31
N ALA A 88 16.06 3.75 -7.65
CA ALA A 88 15.56 4.92 -8.38
C ALA A 88 14.08 5.20 -8.04
N TRP A 89 13.27 4.16 -7.87
CA TRP A 89 11.89 4.29 -7.39
C TRP A 89 11.84 4.93 -6.00
N TRP A 90 12.68 4.46 -5.08
CA TRP A 90 12.73 4.97 -3.71
C TRP A 90 13.15 6.44 -3.63
N LYS A 91 14.00 6.91 -4.53
CA LYS A 91 14.41 8.32 -4.61
C LYS A 91 13.24 9.30 -4.79
N ALA A 92 12.10 8.86 -5.34
CA ALA A 92 10.93 9.72 -5.44
C ALA A 92 10.46 10.25 -4.07
N ILE A 93 10.75 9.53 -2.98
CA ILE A 93 10.43 9.93 -1.61
C ILE A 93 11.23 11.15 -1.15
N GLU A 94 12.42 11.42 -1.70
CA GLU A 94 13.26 12.58 -1.34
C GLU A 94 12.54 13.91 -1.59
N LYS A 95 11.64 13.97 -2.58
CA LYS A 95 10.86 15.17 -2.90
C LYS A 95 10.00 15.63 -1.72
N TYR A 96 9.49 14.71 -0.93
CA TYR A 96 8.69 15.00 0.27
C TYR A 96 9.52 15.73 1.33
N TYR A 97 10.78 15.34 1.49
CA TYR A 97 11.71 15.97 2.45
C TYR A 97 12.08 17.38 2.01
N HIS A 98 12.30 17.61 0.72
CA HIS A 98 12.54 18.96 0.19
C HIS A 98 11.36 19.90 0.45
N LEU A 99 10.13 19.43 0.27
CA LEU A 99 8.92 20.23 0.50
C LEU A 99 8.64 20.46 1.98
N ALA A 100 9.00 19.53 2.86
CA ALA A 100 8.88 19.73 4.31
C ALA A 100 9.88 20.76 4.85
N GLY A 101 10.93 21.10 4.07
CA GLY A 101 11.93 22.14 4.40
C GLY A 101 12.69 21.84 5.68
N SER A 102 13.02 22.88 6.44
CA SER A 102 13.79 22.75 7.69
C SER A 102 13.09 21.95 8.81
N LYS A 103 11.81 21.64 8.65
CA LYS A 103 11.05 20.79 9.58
C LYS A 103 11.33 19.30 9.37
N ALA A 104 11.74 18.88 8.17
CA ALA A 104 12.34 17.59 7.96
C ALA A 104 13.81 17.64 8.36
N SER A 105 14.31 16.61 9.05
CA SER A 105 15.73 16.52 9.35
C SER A 105 16.54 16.62 8.06
N SER A 106 17.68 17.34 8.10
CA SER A 106 18.60 17.47 6.97
C SER A 106 19.27 16.16 6.54
N SER A 107 19.10 15.07 7.31
CA SER A 107 19.65 13.76 6.97
C SER A 107 18.67 12.99 6.08
N ALA A 108 19.12 12.59 4.89
CA ALA A 108 18.40 11.71 3.99
C ALA A 108 17.98 10.41 4.70
N LEU A 109 16.82 9.88 4.34
CA LEU A 109 16.38 8.57 4.81
C LEU A 109 17.12 7.46 4.07
N SER A 110 17.81 6.60 4.81
CA SER A 110 18.42 5.38 4.29
C SER A 110 17.80 4.17 4.99
N LEU A 111 17.29 3.23 4.21
CA LEU A 111 16.71 1.99 4.72
C LEU A 111 17.67 0.83 4.47
N TYR A 112 17.79 -0.07 5.43
CA TYR A 112 18.56 -1.32 5.26
C TYR A 112 17.83 -2.50 5.87
N LEU A 113 18.12 -3.70 5.37
CA LEU A 113 17.55 -4.93 5.91
C LEU A 113 18.08 -5.16 7.33
N GLY A 114 17.16 -5.17 8.29
CA GLY A 114 17.45 -5.40 9.70
C GLY A 114 17.33 -6.86 10.10
N LYS A 115 16.84 -7.11 11.31
CA LYS A 115 16.62 -8.46 11.85
C LYS A 115 15.49 -9.17 11.14
N GLN A 116 15.60 -10.49 11.03
CA GLN A 116 14.52 -11.35 10.58
C GLN A 116 14.10 -12.27 11.73
N LEU A 117 12.86 -12.16 12.16
CA LEU A 117 12.26 -12.96 13.23
C LEU A 117 11.26 -13.94 12.63
N LEU A 118 11.39 -15.22 12.93
CA LEU A 118 10.49 -16.26 12.43
C LEU A 118 9.54 -16.69 13.55
N ASP A 119 8.26 -16.79 13.22
CA ASP A 119 7.19 -17.33 14.08
C ASP A 119 6.36 -18.31 13.23
N ASP A 120 6.99 -19.44 12.90
CA ASP A 120 6.41 -20.52 12.11
C ASP A 120 5.48 -21.43 12.92
N THR A 121 5.48 -21.26 14.24
CA THR A 121 4.62 -22.00 15.17
C THR A 121 3.26 -21.34 15.41
N TYR A 122 2.99 -20.18 14.77
CA TYR A 122 1.74 -19.44 14.93
C TYR A 122 1.44 -19.09 16.40
N SER A 123 2.40 -18.48 17.10
CA SER A 123 2.34 -18.23 18.55
C SER A 123 1.10 -17.47 19.04
N LEU A 124 0.37 -16.80 18.17
CA LEU A 124 -0.89 -16.09 18.45
C LEU A 124 -2.10 -16.68 17.71
N GLY A 125 -1.95 -17.89 17.12
CA GLY A 125 -2.98 -18.55 16.31
C GLY A 125 -3.03 -18.06 14.86
N LYS A 126 -3.98 -18.59 14.07
CA LYS A 126 -4.13 -18.28 12.64
C LYS A 126 -5.19 -17.21 12.34
N SER A 127 -5.80 -16.61 13.35
CA SER A 127 -6.72 -15.50 13.23
C SER A 127 -6.25 -14.38 14.14
N LEU A 128 -5.82 -13.27 13.56
CA LEU A 128 -5.16 -12.17 14.25
C LEU A 128 -6.01 -10.90 14.21
N SER A 129 -6.13 -10.28 15.38
CA SER A 129 -6.61 -8.90 15.50
C SER A 129 -5.51 -7.89 15.19
N GLN A 130 -5.89 -6.64 14.89
CA GLN A 130 -4.92 -5.55 14.73
C GLN A 130 -4.06 -5.34 15.99
N LYS A 131 -4.60 -5.61 17.19
CA LYS A 131 -3.84 -5.54 18.44
C LYS A 131 -2.71 -6.58 18.49
N GLN A 132 -2.97 -7.79 17.98
CA GLN A 132 -1.95 -8.85 17.88
C GLN A 132 -0.90 -8.55 16.81
N ILE A 133 -1.27 -7.90 15.70
CA ILE A 133 -0.29 -7.38 14.73
C ILE A 133 0.67 -6.39 15.39
N VAL A 134 0.18 -5.45 16.19
CA VAL A 134 1.04 -4.52 16.96
C VAL A 134 1.90 -5.26 17.98
N GLN A 135 1.38 -6.31 18.61
CA GLN A 135 2.14 -7.16 19.53
C GLN A 135 3.30 -7.87 18.82
N LEU A 136 3.07 -8.41 17.62
CA LEU A 136 4.12 -9.00 16.78
C LEU A 136 5.17 -7.96 16.39
N ALA A 137 4.72 -6.80 15.90
CA ALA A 137 5.61 -5.70 15.53
C ALA A 137 6.49 -5.23 16.70
N SER A 138 5.99 -5.32 17.94
CA SER A 138 6.74 -4.93 19.15
C SER A 138 7.89 -5.86 19.50
N ARG A 139 8.03 -7.01 18.82
CA ARG A 139 9.17 -7.93 18.98
C ARG A 139 10.44 -7.44 18.30
N GLY A 140 10.31 -6.54 17.33
CA GLY A 140 11.45 -5.89 16.68
C GLY A 140 12.02 -4.73 17.49
N ASP A 141 13.04 -4.07 16.95
CA ASP A 141 13.64 -2.91 17.60
C ASP A 141 12.69 -1.71 17.58
N GLN A 142 12.65 -0.94 18.69
CA GLN A 142 11.76 0.21 18.81
C GLN A 142 12.47 1.55 18.55
N LYS A 143 13.74 1.53 18.22
CA LYS A 143 14.51 2.73 17.93
C LYS A 143 15.21 2.58 16.58
N ASN A 144 15.11 3.60 15.75
CA ASN A 144 15.70 3.63 14.41
C ASN A 144 15.32 2.39 13.57
N ALA A 145 14.08 1.95 13.68
CA ALA A 145 13.58 0.78 12.98
C ALA A 145 12.13 0.94 12.55
N ILE A 146 11.79 0.27 11.45
CA ILE A 146 10.43 -0.06 11.02
C ILE A 146 10.26 -1.56 11.20
N ASN A 147 9.23 -1.98 11.92
CA ASN A 147 8.96 -3.39 12.16
C ASN A 147 7.85 -3.87 11.22
N VAL A 148 8.20 -4.71 10.26
CA VAL A 148 7.29 -5.22 9.22
C VAL A 148 6.83 -6.62 9.61
N VAL A 149 5.54 -6.77 9.89
CA VAL A 149 4.89 -8.06 10.11
C VAL A 149 4.36 -8.57 8.78
N LEU A 150 4.77 -9.76 8.38
CA LEU A 150 4.34 -10.45 7.18
C LEU A 150 3.57 -11.70 7.59
N THR A 151 2.30 -11.81 7.21
CA THR A 151 1.47 -12.96 7.56
C THR A 151 1.33 -13.91 6.37
N ALA A 152 1.48 -15.22 6.64
CA ALA A 152 1.39 -16.27 5.62
C ALA A 152 -0.03 -16.39 5.04
N ALA A 153 -0.18 -17.07 3.90
CA ALA A 153 -1.43 -17.18 3.14
C ALA A 153 -2.58 -17.83 3.93
N ASP A 154 -2.26 -18.64 4.95
CA ASP A 154 -3.23 -19.32 5.81
C ASP A 154 -3.53 -18.56 7.13
N VAL A 155 -3.09 -17.31 7.25
CA VAL A 155 -3.33 -16.45 8.41
C VAL A 155 -4.38 -15.39 8.07
N ALA A 156 -5.53 -15.45 8.75
CA ALA A 156 -6.55 -14.42 8.68
C ALA A 156 -6.18 -13.23 9.59
N VAL A 157 -6.43 -12.01 9.12
CA VAL A 157 -6.22 -10.78 9.92
C VAL A 157 -7.43 -9.87 9.78
N ASP A 158 -7.84 -9.23 10.86
CA ASP A 158 -8.99 -8.32 10.86
C ASP A 158 -8.90 -7.25 9.76
N GLY A 159 -9.89 -7.22 8.86
CA GLY A 159 -9.98 -6.29 7.74
C GLY A 159 -9.15 -6.67 6.50
N PHE A 160 -8.35 -7.74 6.55
CA PHE A 160 -7.67 -8.27 5.36
C PHE A 160 -8.68 -8.73 4.31
N CYS A 161 -8.43 -8.46 3.04
CA CYS A 161 -9.31 -8.79 1.92
C CYS A 161 -10.68 -8.07 1.89
N VAL A 162 -11.01 -7.29 2.92
CA VAL A 162 -12.26 -6.52 2.97
C VAL A 162 -12.02 -5.09 2.49
N ASN A 163 -11.05 -4.41 3.07
CA ASN A 163 -10.74 -3.01 2.76
C ASN A 163 -9.23 -2.70 2.78
N ARG A 164 -8.38 -3.70 3.00
CA ARG A 164 -6.92 -3.50 3.06
C ARG A 164 -6.15 -4.76 2.72
N CYS A 165 -4.97 -4.57 2.13
CA CYS A 165 -3.97 -5.61 1.88
C CYS A 165 -2.84 -5.58 2.91
N GLY A 166 -2.77 -4.51 3.65
CA GLY A 166 -1.83 -4.22 4.71
C GLY A 166 -2.15 -2.88 5.35
N THR A 167 -1.38 -2.51 6.34
CA THR A 167 -1.50 -1.21 7.02
C THR A 167 -0.15 -0.81 7.61
N HIS A 168 0.06 0.47 7.81
CA HIS A 168 1.13 0.96 8.68
C HIS A 168 0.55 1.77 9.83
N GLY A 169 1.37 1.97 10.83
CA GLY A 169 1.00 2.75 12.00
C GLY A 169 2.17 2.95 12.94
N SER A 170 1.88 3.47 14.11
CA SER A 170 2.90 3.68 15.13
C SER A 170 2.41 3.31 16.52
N LYS A 171 3.36 2.90 17.37
CA LYS A 171 3.10 2.58 18.78
C LYS A 171 4.19 3.17 19.66
N SER A 172 3.81 3.59 20.88
CA SER A 172 4.79 3.97 21.90
C SER A 172 5.27 2.75 22.66
N ALA A 173 6.57 2.69 22.92
CA ALA A 173 7.20 1.70 23.77
C ALA A 173 8.15 2.36 24.77
N LEU A 174 8.40 1.70 25.89
CA LEU A 174 9.40 2.09 26.88
C LEU A 174 10.67 1.27 26.66
N VAL A 175 11.79 1.94 26.36
CA VAL A 175 13.09 1.31 26.21
C VAL A 175 14.05 1.95 27.21
N LYS A 176 14.54 1.16 28.18
CA LYS A 176 15.40 1.65 29.27
C LYS A 176 14.82 2.89 29.97
N GLY A 177 13.50 2.86 30.28
CA GLY A 177 12.79 3.97 30.97
C GLY A 177 12.49 5.19 30.10
N LYS A 178 12.92 5.23 28.84
CA LYS A 178 12.58 6.32 27.89
C LYS A 178 11.46 5.87 26.95
N LYS A 179 10.50 6.77 26.72
CA LYS A 179 9.39 6.53 25.79
C LYS A 179 9.85 6.81 24.35
N TYR A 180 9.73 5.83 23.49
CA TYR A 180 9.95 5.92 22.04
C TYR A 180 8.64 5.66 21.30
N LYS A 181 8.48 6.28 20.15
CA LYS A 181 7.41 5.97 19.20
C LYS A 181 8.05 5.27 18.01
N PHE A 182 7.66 4.05 17.72
CA PHE A 182 8.17 3.27 16.59
C PHE A 182 7.09 3.09 15.53
N ALA A 183 7.50 3.06 14.27
CA ALA A 183 6.63 2.75 13.16
C ALA A 183 6.60 1.24 12.92
N TYR A 184 5.43 0.73 12.49
CA TYR A 184 5.27 -0.64 12.06
C TYR A 184 4.47 -0.70 10.76
N ILE A 185 4.65 -1.80 10.05
CA ILE A 185 3.88 -2.17 8.86
C ILE A 185 3.38 -3.60 9.06
N TRP A 186 2.21 -3.90 8.54
CA TRP A 186 1.73 -5.25 8.36
C TRP A 186 1.29 -5.42 6.91
N VAL A 187 1.63 -6.57 6.31
CA VAL A 187 1.16 -7.00 4.98
C VAL A 187 0.78 -8.47 5.02
N GLY A 188 -0.40 -8.80 4.49
CA GLY A 188 -0.86 -10.18 4.37
C GLY A 188 -0.49 -10.81 3.02
N ASN A 189 -0.17 -12.10 3.02
CA ASN A 189 -0.07 -12.88 1.79
C ASN A 189 -1.48 -13.22 1.28
N SER A 190 -1.86 -12.64 0.16
CA SER A 190 -3.21 -12.78 -0.40
C SER A 190 -3.41 -14.00 -1.29
N GLU A 191 -2.37 -14.82 -1.51
CA GLU A 191 -2.34 -15.90 -2.50
C GLU A 191 -3.60 -16.78 -2.51
N SER A 192 -4.06 -17.20 -1.33
CA SER A 192 -5.24 -18.06 -1.18
C SER A 192 -6.52 -17.36 -0.73
N GLN A 193 -6.44 -16.10 -0.29
CA GLN A 193 -7.56 -15.38 0.31
C GLN A 193 -8.19 -14.38 -0.65
N CYS A 194 -7.40 -13.50 -1.26
CA CYS A 194 -7.90 -12.43 -2.14
C CYS A 194 -6.85 -11.95 -3.15
N PRO A 195 -6.26 -12.82 -3.97
CA PRO A 195 -5.22 -12.40 -4.89
C PRO A 195 -5.73 -11.37 -5.91
N GLY A 196 -6.99 -11.45 -6.33
CA GLY A 196 -7.61 -10.48 -7.24
C GLY A 196 -7.86 -9.10 -6.62
N TYR A 197 -7.70 -8.94 -5.30
CA TYR A 197 -7.77 -7.66 -4.62
C TYR A 197 -6.38 -7.12 -4.24
N CYS A 198 -5.51 -7.98 -3.72
CA CYS A 198 -4.23 -7.57 -3.13
C CYS A 198 -3.00 -7.91 -3.98
N ALA A 199 -3.16 -8.68 -5.07
CA ALA A 199 -2.07 -9.04 -5.97
C ALA A 199 -2.37 -8.69 -7.45
N TRP A 200 -3.36 -7.84 -7.72
CA TRP A 200 -3.54 -7.28 -9.05
C TRP A 200 -2.30 -6.44 -9.43
N PRO A 201 -1.73 -6.54 -10.65
CA PRO A 201 -2.28 -7.19 -11.84
C PRO A 201 -1.88 -8.66 -12.06
N PHE A 202 -1.28 -9.33 -11.11
CA PHE A 202 -0.84 -10.73 -11.23
C PHE A 202 -1.96 -11.76 -11.00
N HIS A 203 -3.14 -11.30 -10.68
CA HIS A 203 -4.35 -12.10 -10.61
C HIS A 203 -5.51 -11.31 -11.21
N GLN A 204 -6.53 -12.01 -11.73
CA GLN A 204 -7.72 -11.38 -12.24
C GLN A 204 -8.41 -10.55 -11.14
N PRO A 205 -8.80 -9.29 -11.39
CA PRO A 205 -9.41 -8.45 -10.38
C PRO A 205 -10.80 -8.99 -9.98
N ILE A 206 -11.17 -8.80 -8.71
CA ILE A 206 -12.52 -9.14 -8.23
C ILE A 206 -13.57 -8.13 -8.70
N TYR A 207 -13.16 -6.91 -9.00
CA TYR A 207 -14.03 -5.82 -9.46
C TYR A 207 -13.40 -5.09 -10.64
N GLY A 208 -14.24 -4.41 -11.43
CA GLY A 208 -13.82 -3.57 -12.54
C GLY A 208 -13.54 -4.36 -13.83
N PRO A 209 -12.80 -3.74 -14.78
CA PRO A 209 -12.48 -4.38 -16.05
C PRO A 209 -11.70 -5.67 -15.87
N GLN A 210 -12.16 -6.73 -16.55
CA GLN A 210 -11.55 -8.04 -16.49
C GLN A 210 -10.45 -8.16 -17.54
N SER A 211 -9.19 -8.10 -17.13
CA SER A 211 -8.02 -8.31 -17.98
C SER A 211 -7.31 -9.62 -17.61
N PRO A 212 -6.65 -10.29 -18.56
CA PRO A 212 -5.83 -11.45 -18.24
C PRO A 212 -4.73 -11.06 -17.23
N PRO A 213 -4.45 -11.93 -16.23
CA PRO A 213 -3.38 -11.69 -15.28
C PRO A 213 -2.01 -11.56 -15.97
N LEU A 214 -1.18 -10.66 -15.48
CA LEU A 214 0.22 -10.57 -15.86
C LEU A 214 1.03 -11.68 -15.18
N VAL A 215 2.19 -12.02 -15.74
CA VAL A 215 3.10 -12.98 -15.12
C VAL A 215 3.89 -12.29 -14.01
N ALA A 216 3.83 -12.84 -12.80
CA ALA A 216 4.50 -12.31 -11.62
C ALA A 216 6.03 -12.44 -11.73
N PRO A 217 6.83 -11.39 -11.44
CA PRO A 217 8.27 -11.36 -11.71
C PRO A 217 9.10 -12.35 -10.90
N ASN A 218 8.60 -12.78 -9.74
CA ASN A 218 9.26 -13.80 -8.92
C ASN A 218 8.55 -15.16 -8.97
N ASN A 219 7.61 -15.34 -9.90
CA ASN A 219 6.79 -16.54 -10.06
C ASN A 219 6.04 -16.94 -8.78
N ASP A 220 5.65 -15.96 -7.97
CA ASP A 220 4.92 -16.11 -6.72
C ASP A 220 3.96 -14.93 -6.56
N VAL A 221 2.69 -15.14 -6.96
CA VAL A 221 1.65 -14.10 -6.97
C VAL A 221 1.45 -13.50 -5.56
N GLY A 222 1.52 -14.33 -4.53
CA GLY A 222 1.36 -13.88 -3.15
C GLY A 222 2.50 -13.00 -2.68
N LEU A 223 3.75 -13.39 -2.94
CA LEU A 223 4.93 -12.62 -2.54
C LEU A 223 5.14 -11.37 -3.40
N ASP A 224 4.88 -11.43 -4.70
CA ASP A 224 4.89 -10.24 -5.55
C ASP A 224 3.78 -9.26 -5.13
N GLY A 225 2.62 -9.75 -4.72
CA GLY A 225 1.56 -8.97 -4.07
C GLY A 225 2.02 -8.35 -2.75
N ILE A 226 2.72 -9.11 -1.90
CA ILE A 226 3.33 -8.57 -0.66
C ILE A 226 4.30 -7.43 -1.01
N VAL A 227 5.18 -7.59 -1.99
CA VAL A 227 6.18 -6.55 -2.35
C VAL A 227 5.50 -5.28 -2.83
N MET A 228 4.49 -5.35 -3.70
CA MET A 228 3.74 -4.18 -4.16
C MET A 228 3.12 -3.40 -2.99
N ASN A 229 2.42 -4.11 -2.11
CA ASN A 229 1.77 -3.51 -0.94
C ASN A 229 2.78 -2.97 0.06
N LEU A 230 3.86 -3.72 0.34
CA LEU A 230 4.94 -3.30 1.23
C LEU A 230 5.64 -2.04 0.71
N GLY A 231 5.92 -1.97 -0.60
CA GLY A 231 6.49 -0.78 -1.22
C GLY A 231 5.63 0.45 -0.98
N GLY A 232 4.33 0.35 -1.26
CA GLY A 232 3.39 1.44 -1.00
C GLY A 232 3.33 1.85 0.47
N LEU A 233 3.27 0.88 1.38
CA LEU A 233 3.22 1.14 2.82
C LEU A 233 4.54 1.68 3.38
N LEU A 234 5.69 1.29 2.83
CA LEU A 234 6.98 1.89 3.17
C LEU A 234 7.05 3.36 2.77
N ALA A 235 6.55 3.70 1.57
CA ALA A 235 6.45 5.08 1.12
C ALA A 235 5.54 5.93 2.05
N GLY A 236 4.36 5.41 2.40
CA GLY A 236 3.46 6.02 3.38
C GLY A 236 4.13 6.16 4.76
N THR A 237 4.78 5.10 5.25
CA THR A 237 5.47 5.14 6.55
C THR A 237 6.61 6.16 6.57
N ALA A 238 7.38 6.32 5.48
CA ALA A 238 8.45 7.31 5.40
C ALA A 238 7.92 8.74 5.48
N THR A 239 6.82 9.02 4.80
CA THR A 239 6.26 10.37 4.62
C THR A 239 5.16 10.74 5.61
N ASN A 240 4.56 9.74 6.30
CA ASN A 240 3.51 9.93 7.30
C ASN A 240 3.60 8.91 8.46
N PRO A 241 4.74 8.77 9.14
CA PRO A 241 4.96 7.69 10.11
C PRO A 241 4.03 7.75 11.34
N PHE A 242 3.50 8.94 11.63
CA PHE A 242 2.76 9.20 12.87
C PHE A 242 1.37 9.80 12.64
N GLY A 243 0.88 9.80 11.40
CA GLY A 243 -0.46 10.27 11.04
C GLY A 243 -0.59 11.80 10.94
N ASN A 244 0.52 12.52 10.85
CA ASN A 244 0.56 13.98 10.73
C ASN A 244 1.65 14.49 9.76
N GLY A 245 2.13 13.60 8.88
CA GLY A 245 3.07 13.90 7.80
C GLY A 245 2.37 14.37 6.53
N PHE A 246 2.65 13.71 5.40
CA PHE A 246 1.99 13.97 4.11
C PHE A 246 0.82 13.04 3.89
N TYR A 247 -0.37 13.59 3.77
CA TYR A 247 -1.56 12.84 3.37
C TYR A 247 -2.65 13.78 2.83
N GLN A 248 -3.68 13.19 2.23
CA GLN A 248 -4.94 13.85 1.88
C GLN A 248 -6.13 13.04 2.41
N GLY A 249 -7.28 13.69 2.50
CA GLY A 249 -8.51 13.09 3.01
C GLY A 249 -8.54 12.97 4.53
N PRO A 250 -9.47 12.18 5.09
CA PRO A 250 -9.65 12.06 6.52
C PRO A 250 -8.50 11.27 7.17
N SER A 251 -8.05 11.72 8.34
CA SER A 251 -6.93 11.09 9.07
C SER A 251 -7.16 9.61 9.44
N GLY A 252 -8.42 9.16 9.47
CA GLY A 252 -8.77 7.76 9.72
C GLY A 252 -8.64 6.84 8.50
N ALA A 253 -8.57 7.42 7.28
CA ALA A 253 -8.40 6.71 6.02
C ALA A 253 -7.62 7.60 5.03
N PRO A 254 -6.37 7.95 5.34
CA PRO A 254 -5.58 8.87 4.53
C PRO A 254 -5.16 8.23 3.22
N LEU A 255 -5.14 9.02 2.15
CA LEU A 255 -4.37 8.70 0.96
C LEU A 255 -2.97 9.27 1.13
N GLU A 256 -1.96 8.47 0.84
CA GLU A 256 -0.56 8.76 1.10
C GLU A 256 0.27 8.60 -0.18
N ALA A 257 1.58 8.68 -0.07
CA ALA A 257 2.52 8.75 -1.19
C ALA A 257 2.27 7.74 -2.33
N ALA A 258 1.92 6.49 -2.03
CA ALA A 258 1.59 5.50 -3.06
C ALA A 258 0.08 5.26 -3.18
N SER A 259 -0.67 5.28 -2.08
CA SER A 259 -2.12 5.01 -2.12
C SER A 259 -2.92 6.12 -2.81
N ALA A 260 -2.34 7.30 -3.00
CA ALA A 260 -2.88 8.36 -3.86
C ALA A 260 -2.78 8.03 -5.37
N CYS A 261 -2.06 6.97 -5.75
CA CYS A 261 -1.90 6.51 -7.13
C CYS A 261 -2.39 5.06 -7.32
N PRO A 262 -3.66 4.75 -6.98
CA PRO A 262 -4.14 3.37 -6.99
C PRO A 262 -4.12 2.79 -8.41
N GLY A 263 -3.56 1.58 -8.56
CA GLY A 263 -3.54 0.86 -9.84
C GLY A 263 -2.58 1.42 -10.90
N VAL A 264 -1.76 2.43 -10.57
CA VAL A 264 -0.78 3.01 -11.50
C VAL A 264 0.58 2.39 -11.25
N TYR A 265 1.13 1.69 -12.25
CA TYR A 265 2.46 1.07 -12.18
C TYR A 265 3.40 1.56 -13.28
N ALA A 266 2.87 1.97 -14.43
CA ALA A 266 3.62 2.52 -15.54
C ALA A 266 2.85 3.63 -16.25
N LYS A 267 3.50 4.28 -17.22
CA LYS A 267 2.87 5.29 -18.07
C LYS A 267 1.66 4.70 -18.80
N GLY A 268 0.64 5.49 -19.00
CA GLY A 268 -0.57 5.06 -19.71
C GLY A 268 -1.54 4.22 -18.89
N ALA A 269 -1.30 4.02 -17.58
CA ALA A 269 -2.20 3.26 -16.72
C ALA A 269 -3.60 3.87 -16.64
N TYR A 270 -4.61 3.00 -16.63
CA TYR A 270 -6.03 3.35 -16.43
C TYR A 270 -6.76 2.17 -15.74
N PRO A 271 -7.97 2.31 -15.24
CA PRO A 271 -8.68 1.23 -14.58
C PRO A 271 -8.72 -0.05 -15.41
N GLY A 272 -8.10 -1.13 -14.88
CA GLY A 272 -7.94 -2.43 -15.56
C GLY A 272 -6.66 -2.59 -16.39
N TYR A 273 -5.85 -1.55 -16.51
CA TYR A 273 -4.56 -1.58 -17.21
C TYR A 273 -3.46 -0.96 -16.35
N ALA A 274 -2.42 -1.72 -16.05
CA ALA A 274 -1.35 -1.33 -15.13
C ALA A 274 -0.36 -0.29 -15.73
N GLY A 275 -0.45 -0.03 -17.03
CA GLY A 275 0.47 0.83 -17.81
C GLY A 275 1.46 0.02 -18.65
N ASP A 276 2.32 0.73 -19.40
CA ASP A 276 3.30 0.17 -20.33
C ASP A 276 4.50 -0.41 -19.56
N LEU A 277 4.34 -1.66 -19.09
CA LEU A 277 5.34 -2.36 -18.29
C LEU A 277 6.45 -2.98 -19.14
N LEU A 278 7.61 -3.17 -18.55
CA LEU A 278 8.64 -4.02 -19.10
C LEU A 278 8.25 -5.50 -19.00
N VAL A 279 8.64 -6.27 -20.00
CA VAL A 279 8.42 -7.72 -20.03
C VAL A 279 9.75 -8.44 -20.14
N ASP A 280 9.99 -9.38 -19.26
CA ASP A 280 11.16 -10.25 -19.29
C ASP A 280 11.05 -11.22 -20.50
N PRO A 281 11.96 -11.17 -21.46
CA PRO A 281 11.88 -12.01 -22.66
C PRO A 281 12.03 -13.52 -22.38
N GLN A 282 12.60 -13.90 -21.24
CA GLN A 282 12.80 -15.32 -20.89
C GLN A 282 11.61 -15.90 -20.16
N SER A 283 11.02 -15.16 -19.22
CA SER A 283 9.94 -15.65 -18.36
C SER A 283 8.55 -15.11 -18.74
N GLY A 284 8.47 -14.05 -19.56
CA GLY A 284 7.23 -13.31 -19.83
C GLY A 284 6.78 -12.45 -18.66
N ALA A 285 7.54 -12.37 -17.57
CA ALA A 285 7.19 -11.65 -16.37
C ALA A 285 7.12 -10.14 -16.60
N SER A 286 6.08 -9.49 -16.05
CA SER A 286 5.89 -8.05 -16.12
C SER A 286 6.48 -7.37 -14.89
N TYR A 287 7.26 -6.30 -15.11
CA TYR A 287 7.97 -5.59 -14.06
C TYR A 287 8.22 -4.13 -14.44
N ASN A 288 8.61 -3.31 -13.46
CA ASN A 288 9.04 -1.92 -13.71
C ASN A 288 10.32 -1.53 -12.95
N ALA A 289 10.92 -2.45 -12.17
CA ALA A 289 12.14 -2.17 -11.43
C ALA A 289 13.06 -3.38 -11.33
N HIS A 290 14.37 -3.15 -11.51
CA HIS A 290 15.41 -4.12 -11.20
C HIS A 290 15.83 -3.99 -9.73
N GLY A 291 16.04 -5.12 -9.07
CA GLY A 291 16.51 -5.22 -7.70
C GLY A 291 17.82 -5.97 -7.54
N ALA A 292 18.20 -6.16 -6.28
CA ALA A 292 19.37 -6.94 -5.90
C ALA A 292 19.22 -8.41 -6.35
N ASN A 293 20.35 -9.08 -6.51
CA ASN A 293 20.44 -10.51 -6.86
C ASN A 293 19.69 -10.88 -8.16
N GLY A 294 19.62 -9.95 -9.14
CA GLY A 294 18.97 -10.17 -10.42
C GLY A 294 17.44 -10.20 -10.36
N ARG A 295 16.84 -9.86 -9.24
CA ARG A 295 15.38 -9.82 -9.10
C ARG A 295 14.75 -8.68 -9.88
N LYS A 296 13.49 -8.89 -10.24
CA LYS A 296 12.62 -7.89 -10.86
C LYS A 296 11.38 -7.71 -9.98
N TYR A 297 10.86 -6.49 -9.96
CA TYR A 297 9.72 -6.13 -9.12
C TYR A 297 8.73 -5.26 -9.90
N LEU A 298 7.47 -5.33 -9.50
CA LEU A 298 6.44 -4.38 -9.90
C LEU A 298 6.14 -3.49 -8.70
N LEU A 299 6.42 -2.20 -8.82
CA LEU A 299 6.25 -1.22 -7.75
C LEU A 299 5.20 -0.17 -8.13
N PRO A 300 4.34 0.26 -7.19
CA PRO A 300 3.32 1.26 -7.46
C PRO A 300 3.97 2.62 -7.78
N ALA A 301 3.27 3.44 -8.55
CA ALA A 301 3.66 4.84 -8.72
C ALA A 301 3.68 5.56 -7.37
N ILE A 302 4.55 6.56 -7.27
CA ILE A 302 4.61 7.48 -6.12
C ILE A 302 3.99 8.81 -6.57
N TYR A 303 3.05 9.33 -5.81
CA TYR A 303 2.53 10.67 -6.01
C TYR A 303 3.65 11.69 -5.84
N ASP A 304 3.85 12.52 -6.84
CA ASP A 304 4.81 13.63 -6.79
C ASP A 304 4.09 14.88 -6.30
N PRO A 305 4.32 15.31 -5.06
CA PRO A 305 3.62 16.46 -4.50
C PRO A 305 4.03 17.80 -5.15
N SER A 306 5.15 17.84 -5.88
CA SER A 306 5.59 19.05 -6.60
C SER A 306 4.86 19.25 -7.92
N THR A 307 4.42 18.20 -8.56
CA THR A 307 3.72 18.21 -9.85
C THR A 307 2.26 17.79 -9.76
N SER A 308 1.83 17.31 -8.58
CA SER A 308 0.49 16.75 -8.33
C SER A 308 0.13 15.61 -9.28
N LYS A 309 1.10 14.76 -9.61
CA LYS A 309 0.96 13.63 -10.54
C LYS A 309 1.56 12.35 -9.96
N CYS A 310 1.04 11.21 -10.42
CA CYS A 310 1.64 9.92 -10.16
C CYS A 310 2.92 9.75 -10.99
N SER A 311 4.05 9.57 -10.33
CA SER A 311 5.36 9.36 -10.95
C SER A 311 5.64 7.87 -11.08
N THR A 312 5.90 7.41 -12.30
CA THR A 312 6.24 6.02 -12.63
C THR A 312 7.71 5.91 -13.02
N LEU A 313 8.25 4.69 -13.00
CA LEU A 313 9.62 4.41 -13.45
C LEU A 313 9.69 4.22 -14.98
N VAL A 314 8.61 3.75 -15.58
CA VAL A 314 8.49 3.45 -17.02
C VAL A 314 7.18 3.98 -17.55
#